data_c169c8001b9374d49eabd717b71b46e9
#
_entry.id   c169c8001b9374d49eabd717b71b46e9
#
_cell.length_a   1.000
_cell.length_b   1.000
_cell.length_c   1.000
_cell.angle_alpha   90.00
_cell.angle_beta   90.00
_cell.angle_gamma   90.00
#
_symmetry.space_group_name_H-M   'P 1'
#
loop_
_entity.id
_entity.type
_entity.pdbx_description
1 polymer ?
#
loop_
_entity_poly.entity_id
_entity_poly.type
_entity_poly.pdbx_seq_one_letter_code
_entity_poly.pdbx_strand_id
1 'polypeptide(L)'
;MALRFLKIAVVYLFIGALLGFAMGMSQQFTLAPVHAHLLLLGWASFALVGLVYHLYPAAAETKLARIHFWLHNLGLPAFMLALGTLLTGHESAGPQCENLRIRVQPVAKAVLYGPPTKAH
;
A
#
# COMPACT_ATOMS: atom_id res chain seq x y z
N MET A 1 7.85 13.47 22.88
CA MET A 1 7.92 13.01 21.48
C MET A 1 7.37 11.59 21.33
N ALA A 2 7.84 10.59 22.07
CA ALA A 2 7.42 9.20 21.98
C ALA A 2 5.90 8.97 21.93
N LEU A 3 5.15 9.57 22.86
CA LEU A 3 3.68 9.46 22.89
C LEU A 3 2.99 10.02 21.65
N ARG A 4 3.55 11.02 20.99
CA ARG A 4 2.99 11.56 19.74
C ARG A 4 3.12 10.56 18.60
N PHE A 5 4.28 9.89 18.49
CA PHE A 5 4.47 8.82 17.51
C PHE A 5 3.50 7.66 17.74
N LEU A 6 3.34 7.21 18.98
CA LEU A 6 2.43 6.12 19.33
C LEU A 6 0.95 6.47 19.04
N LYS A 7 0.52 7.68 19.35
CA LYS A 7 -0.86 8.13 19.06
C LYS A 7 -1.13 8.13 17.55
N ILE A 8 -0.18 8.65 16.76
CA ILE A 8 -0.30 8.66 15.29
C ILE A 8 -0.27 7.23 14.74
N ALA A 9 0.57 6.35 15.28
CA ALA A 9 0.60 4.94 14.89
C ALA A 9 -0.78 4.28 15.06
N VAL A 10 -1.46 4.49 16.20
CA VAL A 10 -2.80 3.96 16.45
C VAL A 10 -3.82 4.49 15.44
N VAL A 11 -3.74 5.77 15.08
CA VAL A 11 -4.63 6.36 14.05
C VAL A 11 -4.42 5.68 12.70
N TYR A 12 -3.16 5.49 12.29
CA TYR A 12 -2.86 4.79 11.04
C TYR A 12 -3.30 3.31 11.07
N LEU A 13 -3.15 2.63 12.22
CA LEU A 13 -3.67 1.28 12.39
C LEU A 13 -5.17 1.23 12.16
N PHE A 14 -5.91 2.16 12.77
CA PHE A 14 -7.37 2.20 12.65
C PHE A 14 -7.83 2.49 11.21
N ILE A 15 -7.20 3.48 10.56
CA ILE A 15 -7.49 3.80 9.15
C ILE A 15 -7.16 2.60 8.24
N GLY A 16 -6.00 1.97 8.46
CA GLY A 16 -5.60 0.78 7.71
C GLY A 16 -6.59 -0.38 7.90
N ALA A 17 -7.01 -0.63 9.12
CA ALA A 17 -7.98 -1.68 9.43
C ALA A 17 -9.34 -1.43 8.76
N LEU A 18 -9.84 -0.20 8.80
CA LEU A 18 -11.08 0.19 8.10
C LEU A 18 -10.97 0.00 6.59
N LEU A 19 -9.85 0.39 5.99
CA LEU A 19 -9.60 0.20 4.57
C LEU A 19 -9.58 -1.28 4.20
N GLY A 20 -8.89 -2.11 5.00
CA GLY A 20 -8.87 -3.56 4.81
C GLY A 20 -10.26 -4.19 4.91
N PHE A 21 -11.05 -3.77 5.90
CA PHE A 21 -12.43 -4.21 6.05
C PHE A 21 -13.30 -3.82 4.86
N ALA A 22 -13.21 -2.58 4.38
CA ALA A 22 -13.95 -2.10 3.22
C ALA A 22 -13.58 -2.89 1.94
N MET A 23 -12.29 -3.17 1.73
CA MET A 23 -11.84 -4.02 0.62
C MET A 23 -12.38 -5.45 0.72
N GLY A 24 -12.40 -6.03 1.92
CA GLY A 24 -12.96 -7.36 2.15
C GLY A 24 -14.45 -7.44 1.83
N MET A 25 -15.22 -6.40 2.19
CA MET A 25 -16.65 -6.34 1.89
C MET A 25 -16.94 -6.13 0.40
N SER A 26 -16.18 -5.24 -0.25
CA SER A 26 -16.38 -4.91 -1.67
C SER A 26 -15.75 -5.93 -2.63
N GLN A 27 -14.90 -6.83 -2.12
CA GLN A 27 -14.10 -7.78 -2.92
C GLN A 27 -13.23 -7.10 -3.99
N GLN A 28 -12.91 -5.81 -3.78
CA GLN A 28 -12.05 -5.02 -4.65
C GLN A 28 -10.71 -4.76 -3.95
N PHE A 29 -9.65 -5.34 -4.48
CA PHE A 29 -8.32 -5.30 -3.88
C PHE A 29 -7.36 -4.35 -4.59
N THR A 30 -7.85 -3.42 -5.39
CA THR A 30 -7.03 -2.41 -6.09
C THR A 30 -6.19 -1.58 -5.13
N LEU A 31 -6.74 -1.25 -3.95
CA LEU A 31 -6.06 -0.49 -2.92
C LEU A 31 -5.25 -1.35 -1.93
N ALA A 32 -5.06 -2.65 -2.20
CA ALA A 32 -4.27 -3.53 -1.33
C ALA A 32 -2.84 -3.01 -1.08
N PRO A 33 -2.11 -2.47 -2.08
CA PRO A 33 -0.81 -1.86 -1.83
C PRO A 33 -0.88 -0.64 -0.91
N VAL A 34 -1.93 0.20 -1.03
CA VAL A 34 -2.15 1.36 -0.14
C VAL A 34 -2.40 0.88 1.29
N HIS A 35 -3.26 -0.10 1.48
CA HIS A 35 -3.53 -0.73 2.78
C HIS A 35 -2.25 -1.28 3.43
N ALA A 36 -1.45 -2.04 2.68
CA ALA A 36 -0.21 -2.62 3.17
C ALA A 36 0.81 -1.55 3.61
N HIS A 37 1.01 -0.50 2.81
CA HIS A 37 1.91 0.59 3.13
C HIS A 37 1.41 1.42 4.32
N LEU A 38 0.10 1.62 4.43
CA LEU A 38 -0.52 2.34 5.55
C LEU A 38 -0.26 1.61 6.88
N LEU A 39 -0.35 0.29 6.89
CA LEU A 39 -0.03 -0.51 8.07
C LEU A 39 1.46 -0.59 8.33
N LEU A 40 2.28 -0.79 7.30
CA LEU A 40 3.71 -0.96 7.47
C LEU A 40 4.41 0.36 7.80
N LEU A 41 4.24 1.38 6.97
CA LEU A 41 4.89 2.69 7.12
C LEU A 41 4.14 3.60 8.09
N GLY A 42 2.82 3.52 8.13
CA GLY A 42 2.00 4.31 9.06
C GLY A 42 2.03 3.73 10.47
N TRP A 43 1.51 2.53 10.67
CA TRP A 43 1.42 1.97 12.02
C TRP A 43 2.75 1.42 12.53
N ALA A 44 3.35 0.43 11.84
CA ALA A 44 4.51 -0.30 12.37
C ALA A 44 5.73 0.62 12.52
N SER A 45 6.04 1.46 11.53
CA SER A 45 7.20 2.36 11.61
C SER A 45 7.02 3.42 12.68
N PHE A 46 5.86 4.06 12.80
CA PHE A 46 5.59 5.05 13.86
C PHE A 46 5.61 4.40 15.25
N ALA A 47 5.05 3.19 15.41
CA ALA A 47 5.08 2.47 16.68
C ALA A 47 6.52 2.13 17.10
N LEU A 48 7.33 1.64 16.15
CA LEU A 48 8.72 1.27 16.40
C LEU A 48 9.58 2.49 16.77
N VAL A 49 9.45 3.58 16.01
CA VAL A 49 10.14 4.84 16.31
C VAL A 49 9.68 5.41 17.65
N GLY A 50 8.38 5.36 17.93
CA GLY A 50 7.82 5.76 19.22
C GLY A 50 8.38 4.96 20.38
N LEU A 51 8.53 3.65 20.20
CA LEU A 51 9.14 2.76 21.19
C LEU A 51 10.61 3.08 21.41
N VAL A 52 11.38 3.27 20.33
CA VAL A 52 12.80 3.65 20.41
C VAL A 52 12.97 4.97 21.18
N TYR A 53 12.16 5.98 20.89
CA TYR A 53 12.21 7.26 21.60
C TYR A 53 11.68 7.18 23.05
N HIS A 54 10.92 6.17 23.37
CA HIS A 54 10.52 5.89 24.75
C HIS A 54 11.69 5.29 25.54
N LEU A 55 12.42 4.35 24.94
CA LEU A 55 13.57 3.70 25.54
C LEU A 55 14.81 4.62 25.63
N TYR A 56 14.97 5.52 24.67
CA TYR A 56 16.09 6.45 24.58
C TYR A 56 15.61 7.91 24.53
N PRO A 57 15.18 8.49 25.67
CA PRO A 57 14.61 9.82 25.71
C PRO A 57 15.58 10.92 25.24
N ALA A 58 16.89 10.74 25.44
CA ALA A 58 17.91 11.67 24.95
C ALA A 58 17.91 11.79 23.40
N ALA A 59 17.59 10.73 22.67
CA ALA A 59 17.44 10.77 21.22
C ALA A 59 16.19 11.51 20.78
N ALA A 60 15.13 11.46 21.58
CA ALA A 60 13.84 12.11 21.30
C ALA A 60 13.88 13.65 21.39
N GLU A 61 14.86 14.21 22.10
CA GLU A 61 15.02 15.67 22.31
C GLU A 61 15.86 16.33 21.20
N THR A 62 16.43 15.54 20.29
CA THR A 62 17.26 16.05 19.20
C THR A 62 16.44 16.79 18.13
N LYS A 63 17.08 17.77 17.47
CA LYS A 63 16.49 18.43 16.29
C LYS A 63 16.18 17.42 15.16
N LEU A 64 17.02 16.39 15.07
CA LEU A 64 16.84 15.32 14.07
C LEU A 64 15.55 14.53 14.29
N ALA A 65 15.19 14.21 15.54
CA ALA A 65 13.94 13.55 15.88
C ALA A 65 12.72 14.38 15.45
N ARG A 66 12.79 15.70 15.60
CA ARG A 66 11.74 16.62 15.18
C ARG A 66 11.60 16.70 13.67
N ILE A 67 12.71 16.78 12.95
CA ILE A 67 12.72 16.77 11.47
C ILE A 67 12.17 15.44 10.94
N HIS A 68 12.61 14.31 11.50
CA HIS A 68 12.11 13.00 11.16
C HIS A 68 10.60 12.88 11.37
N PHE A 69 10.10 13.37 12.51
CA PHE A 69 8.66 13.37 12.79
C PHE A 69 7.85 14.10 11.71
N TRP A 70 8.24 15.31 11.35
CA TRP A 70 7.55 16.11 10.35
C TRP A 70 7.68 15.54 8.95
N LEU A 71 8.89 15.09 8.58
CA LEU A 71 9.14 14.50 7.28
C LEU A 71 8.32 13.21 7.07
N HIS A 72 8.27 12.35 8.08
CA HIS A 72 7.52 11.11 8.03
C HIS A 72 6.01 11.39 8.01
N ASN A 73 5.54 12.30 8.87
CA ASN A 73 4.11 12.61 9.00
C ASN A 73 3.53 13.35 7.80
N LEU A 74 4.31 14.12 7.05
CA LEU A 74 3.90 14.76 5.81
C LEU A 74 4.16 13.90 4.58
N GLY A 75 5.28 13.20 4.56
CA GLY A 75 5.69 12.34 3.43
C GLY A 75 4.76 11.14 3.25
N LEU A 76 4.35 10.52 4.33
CA LEU A 76 3.49 9.33 4.27
C LEU A 76 2.12 9.59 3.63
N PRO A 77 1.31 10.57 4.06
CA PRO A 77 0.04 10.84 3.39
C PRO A 77 0.22 11.32 1.94
N ALA A 78 1.25 12.10 1.64
CA ALA A 78 1.55 12.48 0.27
C ALA A 78 1.86 11.25 -0.60
N PHE A 79 2.67 10.33 -0.10
CA PHE A 79 2.95 9.06 -0.78
C PHE A 79 1.70 8.19 -0.95
N MET A 80 0.85 8.10 0.08
CA MET A 80 -0.40 7.33 0.01
C MET A 80 -1.38 7.90 -1.01
N LEU A 81 -1.50 9.22 -1.08
CA LEU A 81 -2.33 9.89 -2.09
C LEU A 81 -1.79 9.64 -3.51
N ALA A 82 -0.49 9.79 -3.71
CA ALA A 82 0.14 9.53 -5.00
C ALA A 82 -0.03 8.07 -5.43
N LEU A 83 0.16 7.12 -4.52
CA LEU A 83 -0.03 5.69 -4.79
C LEU A 83 -1.50 5.37 -5.08
N GLY A 84 -2.43 5.92 -4.31
CA GLY A 84 -3.86 5.74 -4.51
C GLY A 84 -4.34 6.27 -5.87
N THR A 85 -3.91 7.48 -6.25
CA THR A 85 -4.25 8.08 -7.56
C THR A 85 -3.63 7.31 -8.72
N LEU A 86 -2.41 6.81 -8.55
CA LEU A 86 -1.75 5.98 -9.55
C LEU A 86 -2.51 4.67 -9.78
N LEU A 87 -2.93 4.00 -8.74
CA LEU A 87 -3.63 2.72 -8.82
C LEU A 87 -5.05 2.88 -9.37
N THR A 88 -5.80 3.88 -8.92
CA THR A 88 -7.15 4.16 -9.41
C THR A 88 -7.14 4.75 -10.83
N GLY A 89 -6.12 5.55 -11.17
CA GLY A 89 -5.94 6.08 -12.53
C GLY A 89 -5.54 4.99 -13.53
N HIS A 90 -4.89 3.94 -13.09
CA HIS A 90 -4.52 2.79 -13.94
C HIS A 90 -5.71 1.88 -14.26
N GLU A 91 -6.75 1.85 -13.42
CA GLU A 91 -7.99 1.13 -13.72
C GLU A 91 -8.78 1.78 -14.87
N SER A 92 -8.70 3.10 -15.04
CA SER A 92 -9.27 3.78 -16.21
C SER A 92 -8.52 3.48 -17.53
N ALA A 93 -7.33 2.85 -17.45
CA ALA A 93 -6.61 2.30 -18.60
C ALA A 93 -7.00 0.82 -18.90
N GLY A 94 -8.10 0.34 -18.35
CA GLY A 94 -8.60 -1.03 -18.44
C GLY A 94 -8.71 -1.66 -19.83
N PRO A 95 -8.94 -0.93 -20.95
CA PRO A 95 -9.00 -1.54 -22.28
C PRO A 95 -7.67 -2.12 -22.76
N GLN A 96 -6.55 -1.63 -22.28
CA GLN A 96 -5.23 -2.08 -22.76
C GLN A 96 -4.80 -3.41 -22.15
N CYS A 97 -5.07 -3.63 -20.86
CA CYS A 97 -4.77 -4.91 -20.21
C CYS A 97 -5.71 -6.04 -20.69
N GLU A 98 -6.96 -5.70 -20.94
CA GLU A 98 -7.93 -6.62 -21.53
C GLU A 98 -7.51 -7.06 -22.93
N ASN A 99 -7.09 -6.13 -23.78
CA ASN A 99 -6.56 -6.41 -25.11
C ASN A 99 -5.30 -7.27 -25.10
N LEU A 100 -4.40 -7.03 -24.13
CA LEU A 100 -3.20 -7.85 -23.98
C LEU A 100 -3.53 -9.28 -23.53
N ARG A 101 -4.49 -9.41 -22.60
CA ARG A 101 -4.98 -10.71 -22.12
C ARG A 101 -5.64 -11.51 -23.24
N ILE A 102 -6.46 -10.88 -24.07
CA ILE A 102 -7.12 -11.50 -25.22
C ILE A 102 -6.08 -11.94 -26.27
N ARG A 103 -5.02 -11.17 -26.50
CA ARG A 103 -3.94 -11.51 -27.42
C ARG A 103 -3.06 -12.66 -26.93
N VAL A 104 -2.80 -12.74 -25.65
CA VAL A 104 -1.87 -13.73 -25.08
C VAL A 104 -2.57 -15.08 -24.83
N GLN A 105 -3.85 -15.10 -24.56
CA GLN A 105 -4.59 -16.34 -24.31
C GLN A 105 -4.52 -17.38 -25.42
N PRO A 106 -4.71 -17.06 -26.71
CA PRO A 106 -4.63 -18.05 -27.77
C PRO A 106 -3.21 -18.62 -27.92
N VAL A 107 -2.19 -17.79 -27.73
CA VAL A 107 -0.78 -18.21 -27.77
C VAL A 107 -0.46 -19.14 -26.59
N ALA A 108 -0.90 -18.79 -25.39
CA ALA A 108 -0.71 -19.61 -24.19
C ALA A 108 -1.43 -20.98 -24.33
N LYS A 109 -2.64 -20.99 -24.85
CA LYS A 109 -3.37 -22.25 -25.15
C LYS A 109 -2.67 -23.09 -26.20
N ALA A 110 -2.17 -22.51 -27.28
CA ALA A 110 -1.44 -23.21 -28.32
C ALA A 110 -0.14 -23.82 -27.81
N VAL A 111 0.56 -23.14 -26.90
CA VAL A 111 1.80 -23.63 -26.26
C VAL A 111 1.52 -24.76 -25.28
N LEU A 112 0.42 -24.67 -24.50
CA LEU A 112 0.11 -25.65 -23.46
C LEU A 112 -0.62 -26.89 -23.98
N TYR A 113 -1.47 -26.74 -24.99
CA TYR A 113 -2.35 -27.81 -25.48
C TYR A 113 -2.10 -28.24 -26.95
N GLY A 114 -1.12 -27.62 -27.61
CA GLY A 114 -0.84 -27.86 -29.03
C GLY A 114 -1.88 -27.22 -29.98
N PRO A 115 -1.61 -27.23 -31.29
CA PRO A 115 -2.55 -26.69 -32.27
C PRO A 115 -3.84 -27.51 -32.30
N PRO A 116 -5.00 -26.87 -32.53
CA PRO A 116 -6.29 -27.59 -32.63
C PRO A 116 -6.20 -28.63 -33.75
N THR A 117 -6.35 -29.88 -33.37
CA THR A 117 -6.47 -30.98 -34.33
C THR A 117 -7.71 -30.76 -35.18
N LYS A 118 -7.54 -30.56 -36.47
CA LYS A 118 -8.66 -30.53 -37.42
C LYS A 118 -9.29 -31.93 -37.39
N ALA A 119 -10.45 -32.03 -36.73
CA ALA A 119 -11.32 -33.18 -36.87
C ALA A 119 -11.85 -33.18 -38.32
N HIS A 120 -11.49 -34.17 -39.06
CA HIS A 120 -12.10 -34.49 -40.35
C HIS A 120 -13.41 -35.20 -40.11
#